data_4562ef00ec10403f4d173d604ba1c4a3
#
_entry.id   4562ef00ec10403f4d173d604ba1c4a3
#
_cell.length_a   1.000
_cell.length_b   1.000
_cell.length_c   1.000
_cell.angle_alpha   90.00
_cell.angle_beta   90.00
_cell.angle_gamma   90.00
#
_symmetry.space_group_name_H-M   'P 1'
#
loop_
_entity.id
_entity.type
_entity.pdbx_description
1 polymer ?
#
loop_
_entity_poly.entity_id
_entity_poly.type
_entity_poly.pdbx_seq_one_letter_code
_entity_poly.pdbx_strand_id
1 'polypeptide(L)'
;MNEPKKNNLIKLVLLGECNVGKTTIFQRFVHKNINENQLSTIGIEFNAKNYKFNNKDYQIQIFDTGGQERFRSMIEGYYKMGNGFFVVFDMTNIDSLNSLEYWINSINDKAPESKYIIIGNKDDLKNKIDEKIINNIKFILKKKLLILSLN
;
A
#
# COMPACT_ATOMS: atom_id res chain seq x y z
N MET A 1 -17.72 -13.89 33.22
CA MET A 1 -16.56 -14.07 32.34
C MET A 1 -16.83 -13.29 31.06
N ASN A 2 -16.11 -12.18 30.84
CA ASN A 2 -16.25 -11.43 29.59
C ASN A 2 -15.54 -12.25 28.51
N GLU A 3 -16.28 -12.76 27.53
CA GLU A 3 -15.68 -13.30 26.31
C GLU A 3 -14.76 -12.24 25.72
N PRO A 4 -13.55 -12.59 25.25
CA PRO A 4 -12.69 -11.64 24.58
C PRO A 4 -13.45 -11.10 23.37
N LYS A 5 -13.71 -9.79 23.34
CA LYS A 5 -14.31 -9.11 22.19
C LYS A 5 -13.50 -9.52 20.96
N LYS A 6 -14.18 -10.16 20.01
CA LYS A 6 -13.60 -10.58 18.74
C LYS A 6 -13.13 -9.30 18.02
N ASN A 7 -11.85 -8.92 18.19
CA ASN A 7 -11.30 -7.79 17.49
C ASN A 7 -11.38 -8.09 16.00
N ASN A 8 -12.08 -7.25 15.24
CA ASN A 8 -12.14 -7.37 13.80
C ASN A 8 -10.74 -7.06 13.25
N LEU A 9 -9.98 -8.10 12.93
CA LEU A 9 -8.63 -7.96 12.41
C LEU A 9 -8.69 -7.69 10.91
N ILE A 10 -8.04 -6.60 10.50
CA ILE A 10 -7.87 -6.22 9.08
C ILE A 10 -6.37 -6.17 8.78
N LYS A 11 -5.95 -6.94 7.81
CA LYS A 11 -4.58 -6.99 7.33
C LYS A 11 -4.46 -6.25 6.01
N LEU A 12 -3.65 -5.18 5.99
CA LEU A 12 -3.37 -4.35 4.83
C LEU A 12 -1.91 -4.54 4.42
N VAL A 13 -1.67 -4.74 3.14
CA VAL A 13 -0.33 -4.97 2.59
C VAL A 13 0.02 -3.85 1.60
N LEU A 14 1.20 -3.23 1.78
CA LEU A 14 1.75 -2.26 0.86
C LEU A 14 2.53 -2.97 -0.25
N LEU A 15 2.15 -2.75 -1.50
CA LEU A 15 2.78 -3.30 -2.70
C LEU A 15 3.24 -2.17 -3.62
N GLY A 16 4.19 -2.45 -4.48
CA GLY A 16 4.73 -1.49 -5.45
C GLY A 16 6.25 -1.59 -5.58
N GLU A 17 6.81 -0.92 -6.57
CA GLU A 17 8.25 -0.94 -6.85
C GLU A 17 9.11 -0.35 -5.73
N CYS A 18 10.42 -0.50 -5.86
CA CYS A 18 11.37 0.11 -4.92
C CYS A 18 11.27 1.64 -4.98
N ASN A 19 11.50 2.31 -3.86
CA ASN A 19 11.54 3.78 -3.74
C ASN A 19 10.25 4.55 -4.08
N VAL A 20 9.10 3.88 -4.24
CA VAL A 20 7.82 4.58 -4.46
C VAL A 20 7.24 5.21 -3.18
N GLY A 21 7.81 4.92 -2.01
CA GLY A 21 7.46 5.51 -0.71
C GLY A 21 6.54 4.65 0.14
N LYS A 22 6.49 3.32 -0.02
CA LYS A 22 5.73 2.40 0.84
C LYS A 22 6.10 2.55 2.30
N THR A 23 7.40 2.51 2.61
CA THR A 23 7.93 2.66 3.96
C THR A 23 7.60 4.02 4.57
N THR A 24 7.56 5.08 3.77
CA THR A 24 7.15 6.42 4.23
C THR A 24 5.68 6.42 4.65
N ILE A 25 4.80 5.80 3.86
CA ILE A 25 3.38 5.61 4.21
C ILE A 25 3.26 4.79 5.50
N PHE A 26 3.98 3.68 5.59
CA PHE A 26 4.02 2.82 6.77
C PHE A 26 4.45 3.60 8.02
N GLN A 27 5.52 4.36 7.95
CA GLN A 27 6.03 5.13 9.08
C GLN A 27 5.06 6.24 9.51
N ARG A 28 4.39 6.92 8.57
CA ARG A 28 3.32 7.87 8.89
C ARG A 28 2.19 7.20 9.66
N PHE A 29 1.82 6.00 9.26
CA PHE A 29 0.82 5.22 9.99
C PHE A 29 1.31 4.89 11.40
N VAL A 30 2.58 4.49 11.56
CA VAL A 30 3.12 4.03 12.85
C VAL A 30 3.48 5.19 13.77
N HIS A 31 4.25 6.18 13.30
CA HIS A 31 4.97 7.14 14.16
C HIS A 31 4.55 8.59 14.01
N LYS A 32 3.68 8.95 13.09
CA LYS A 32 3.36 10.34 12.70
C LYS A 32 4.56 11.17 12.18
N ASN A 33 5.80 10.74 12.39
CA ASN A 33 7.03 11.39 11.94
C ASN A 33 7.72 10.54 10.89
N ILE A 34 8.32 11.19 9.90
CA ILE A 34 9.08 10.55 8.83
C ILE A 34 10.57 10.63 9.17
N ASN A 35 11.28 9.51 9.02
CA ASN A 35 12.74 9.48 9.07
C ASN A 35 13.27 9.73 7.65
N GLU A 36 13.93 10.86 7.41
CA GLU A 36 14.42 11.25 6.07
C GLU A 36 15.54 10.35 5.53
N ASN A 37 16.25 9.64 6.41
CA ASN A 37 17.36 8.74 6.05
C ASN A 37 16.93 7.29 5.93
N GLN A 38 15.97 7.00 5.04
CA GLN A 38 15.50 5.62 4.86
C GLN A 38 16.39 4.82 3.92
N LEU A 39 16.95 3.74 4.44
CA LEU A 39 17.51 2.66 3.64
C LEU A 39 16.39 1.83 3.00
N SER A 40 16.68 1.17 1.87
CA SER A 40 15.72 0.25 1.26
C SER A 40 15.29 -0.82 2.24
N THR A 41 13.97 -1.08 2.32
CA THR A 41 13.41 -2.11 3.20
C THR A 41 13.93 -3.49 2.81
N ILE A 42 14.56 -4.18 3.77
CA ILE A 42 15.01 -5.55 3.60
C ILE A 42 13.98 -6.45 4.28
N GLY A 43 13.23 -7.20 3.48
CA GLY A 43 12.20 -8.08 4.00
C GLY A 43 10.84 -7.40 4.16
N ILE A 44 10.15 -7.70 5.25
CA ILE A 44 8.80 -7.20 5.53
C ILE A 44 8.73 -6.74 6.98
N GLU A 45 8.25 -5.52 7.18
CA GLU A 45 7.95 -4.98 8.49
C GLU A 45 6.43 -4.91 8.69
N PHE A 46 5.96 -5.00 9.93
CA PHE A 46 4.56 -4.80 10.22
C PHE A 46 4.35 -4.04 11.52
N ASN A 47 3.21 -3.39 11.61
CA ASN A 47 2.72 -2.76 12.83
C ASN A 47 1.20 -2.91 12.94
N ALA A 48 0.68 -2.82 14.16
CA ALA A 48 -0.75 -2.94 14.42
C ALA A 48 -1.26 -1.76 15.24
N LYS A 49 -2.44 -1.25 14.88
CA LYS A 49 -3.15 -0.21 15.63
C LYS A 49 -4.61 -0.56 15.81
N ASN A 50 -5.15 -0.16 16.95
CA ASN A 50 -6.57 -0.31 17.23
C ASN A 50 -7.33 0.96 16.82
N TYR A 51 -8.44 0.76 16.15
CA TYR A 51 -9.35 1.82 15.71
C TYR A 51 -10.78 1.48 16.13
N LYS A 52 -11.54 2.52 16.47
CA LYS A 52 -12.97 2.39 16.69
C LYS A 52 -13.73 3.05 15.55
N PHE A 53 -14.58 2.28 14.90
CA PHE A 53 -15.44 2.78 13.83
C PHE A 53 -16.86 2.23 13.99
N ASN A 54 -17.87 3.10 13.94
CA ASN A 54 -19.28 2.75 14.12
C ASN A 54 -19.52 1.85 15.36
N ASN A 55 -18.93 2.25 16.51
CA ASN A 55 -18.99 1.52 17.80
C ASN A 55 -18.43 0.09 17.78
N LYS A 56 -17.68 -0.28 16.76
CA LYS A 56 -16.93 -1.55 16.66
C LYS A 56 -15.44 -1.30 16.78
N ASP A 57 -14.77 -2.19 17.50
CA ASP A 57 -13.31 -2.15 17.62
C ASP A 57 -12.68 -2.97 16.50
N TYR A 58 -11.69 -2.38 15.83
CA TYR A 58 -10.90 -2.99 14.77
C TYR A 58 -9.42 -2.95 15.13
N GLN A 59 -8.71 -4.03 14.82
CA GLN A 59 -7.26 -4.02 14.80
C GLN A 59 -6.78 -4.00 13.36
N ILE A 60 -6.09 -2.94 12.96
CA ILE A 60 -5.51 -2.81 11.62
C ILE A 60 -4.04 -3.17 11.71
N GLN A 61 -3.64 -4.20 11.00
CA GLN A 61 -2.25 -4.58 10.78
C GLN A 61 -1.85 -4.11 9.39
N ILE A 62 -0.76 -3.32 9.29
CA ILE A 62 -0.18 -2.90 8.02
C ILE A 62 1.18 -3.55 7.85
N PHE A 63 1.44 -4.09 6.65
CA PHE A 63 2.67 -4.77 6.28
C PHE A 63 3.39 -3.94 5.21
N ASP A 64 4.61 -3.48 5.52
CA ASP A 64 5.51 -2.83 4.58
C ASP A 64 6.39 -3.86 3.90
N THR A 65 6.37 -3.92 2.59
CA THR A 65 7.13 -4.91 1.82
C THR A 65 8.30 -4.26 1.08
N GLY A 66 9.43 -4.98 1.02
CA GLY A 66 10.53 -4.59 0.13
C GLY A 66 10.08 -4.60 -1.33
N GLY A 67 10.27 -3.47 -2.04
CA GLY A 67 9.85 -3.34 -3.45
C GLY A 67 10.82 -3.95 -4.45
N GLN A 68 11.96 -4.50 -4.00
CA GLN A 68 12.94 -5.10 -4.90
C GLN A 68 12.44 -6.47 -5.42
N GLU A 69 12.68 -6.74 -6.68
CA GLU A 69 12.31 -7.98 -7.37
C GLU A 69 12.77 -9.25 -6.65
N ARG A 70 13.94 -9.22 -6.01
CA ARG A 70 14.50 -10.34 -5.23
C ARG A 70 13.66 -10.71 -4.00
N PHE A 71 12.78 -9.82 -3.53
CA PHE A 71 11.90 -10.10 -2.38
C PHE A 71 10.48 -10.49 -2.79
N ARG A 72 10.18 -10.53 -4.10
CA ARG A 72 8.82 -10.86 -4.59
C ARG A 72 8.34 -12.23 -4.12
N SER A 73 9.24 -13.22 -4.02
CA SER A 73 8.88 -14.55 -3.48
C SER A 73 8.45 -14.51 -2.00
N MET A 74 9.00 -13.59 -1.22
CA MET A 74 8.61 -13.42 0.18
C MET A 74 7.21 -12.85 0.34
N ILE A 75 6.73 -12.11 -0.68
CA ILE A 75 5.40 -11.48 -0.68
C ILE A 75 4.29 -12.50 -0.95
N GLU A 76 4.59 -13.65 -1.54
CA GLU A 76 3.61 -14.68 -1.91
C GLU A 76 2.65 -15.07 -0.78
N GLY A 77 3.17 -15.29 0.43
CA GLY A 77 2.36 -15.61 1.61
C GLY A 77 1.41 -14.49 2.03
N TYR A 78 1.76 -13.23 1.71
CA TYR A 78 1.00 -12.06 2.12
C TYR A 78 -0.22 -11.81 1.24
N TYR A 79 -0.21 -12.27 -0.02
CA TYR A 79 -1.41 -12.25 -0.86
C TYR A 79 -2.55 -13.05 -0.24
N LYS A 80 -2.26 -14.24 0.31
CA LYS A 80 -3.27 -15.13 0.89
C LYS A 80 -3.84 -14.63 2.22
N MET A 81 -3.06 -13.87 2.98
CA MET A 81 -3.48 -13.39 4.29
C MET A 81 -4.01 -11.96 4.31
N GLY A 82 -3.77 -11.17 3.25
CA GLY A 82 -4.19 -9.77 3.16
C GLY A 82 -5.70 -9.63 2.92
N ASN A 83 -6.35 -8.78 3.70
CA ASN A 83 -7.75 -8.41 3.46
C ASN A 83 -7.85 -7.25 2.46
N GLY A 84 -6.79 -6.45 2.33
CA GLY A 84 -6.71 -5.34 1.40
C GLY A 84 -5.27 -4.99 1.05
N PHE A 85 -5.12 -4.33 -0.11
CA PHE A 85 -3.82 -3.96 -0.64
C PHE A 85 -3.78 -2.48 -1.02
N PHE A 86 -2.66 -1.84 -0.71
CA PHE A 86 -2.30 -0.54 -1.24
C PHE A 86 -1.21 -0.74 -2.29
N VAL A 87 -1.53 -0.44 -3.54
CA VAL A 87 -0.56 -0.52 -4.65
C VAL A 87 -0.02 0.87 -4.89
N VAL A 88 1.24 1.09 -4.53
CA VAL A 88 1.87 2.42 -4.51
C VAL A 88 2.74 2.60 -5.75
N PHE A 89 2.60 3.74 -6.42
CA PHE A 89 3.50 4.19 -7.47
C PHE A 89 3.98 5.62 -7.19
N ASP A 90 5.06 6.03 -7.82
CA ASP A 90 5.66 7.35 -7.70
C ASP A 90 5.16 8.24 -8.86
N MET A 91 4.49 9.35 -8.55
CA MET A 91 3.97 10.31 -9.54
C MET A 91 5.05 10.92 -10.43
N THR A 92 6.32 10.81 -10.04
CA THR A 92 7.47 11.31 -10.80
C THR A 92 8.16 10.23 -11.64
N ASN A 93 7.70 8.97 -11.57
CA ASN A 93 8.36 7.83 -12.22
C ASN A 93 7.35 6.99 -13.01
N ILE A 94 7.40 7.13 -14.34
CA ILE A 94 6.52 6.42 -15.27
C ILE A 94 6.68 4.89 -15.21
N ASP A 95 7.88 4.38 -14.92
CA ASP A 95 8.13 2.94 -14.84
C ASP A 95 7.40 2.33 -13.65
N SER A 96 7.31 3.05 -12.52
CA SER A 96 6.54 2.61 -11.36
C SER A 96 5.03 2.58 -11.65
N LEU A 97 4.54 3.49 -12.50
CA LEU A 97 3.16 3.48 -12.99
C LEU A 97 2.91 2.26 -13.90
N ASN A 98 3.82 1.97 -14.83
CA ASN A 98 3.72 0.82 -15.73
C ASN A 98 3.73 -0.51 -14.97
N SER A 99 4.38 -0.57 -13.82
CA SER A 99 4.41 -1.76 -12.96
C SER A 99 3.08 -2.07 -12.27
N LEU A 100 2.12 -1.14 -12.27
CA LEU A 100 0.81 -1.35 -11.62
C LEU A 100 0.09 -2.58 -12.17
N GLU A 101 0.19 -2.85 -13.47
CA GLU A 101 -0.44 -4.00 -14.11
C GLU A 101 0.05 -5.31 -13.47
N TYR A 102 1.35 -5.44 -13.25
CA TYR A 102 1.93 -6.61 -12.58
C TYR A 102 1.34 -6.82 -11.19
N TRP A 103 1.29 -5.76 -10.36
CA TRP A 103 0.81 -5.84 -8.99
C TRP A 103 -0.69 -6.14 -8.92
N ILE A 104 -1.49 -5.49 -9.77
CA ILE A 104 -2.95 -5.70 -9.84
C ILE A 104 -3.27 -7.13 -10.31
N ASN A 105 -2.58 -7.63 -11.35
CA ASN A 105 -2.76 -8.99 -11.84
C ASN A 105 -2.38 -10.01 -10.76
N SER A 106 -1.31 -9.76 -10.01
CA SER A 106 -0.91 -10.61 -8.88
C SER A 106 -1.97 -10.67 -7.78
N ILE A 107 -2.62 -9.54 -7.45
CA ILE A 107 -3.73 -9.51 -6.49
C ILE A 107 -4.92 -10.30 -7.03
N ASN A 108 -5.32 -10.06 -8.28
CA ASN A 108 -6.47 -10.72 -8.89
C ASN A 108 -6.30 -12.24 -8.97
N ASP A 109 -5.07 -12.71 -9.23
CA ASP A 109 -4.73 -14.12 -9.30
C ASP A 109 -4.67 -14.80 -7.93
N LYS A 110 -3.98 -14.16 -6.96
CA LYS A 110 -3.63 -14.78 -5.69
C LYS A 110 -4.56 -14.44 -4.52
N ALA A 111 -5.33 -13.36 -4.65
CA ALA A 111 -6.25 -12.85 -3.64
C ALA A 111 -7.52 -12.25 -4.28
N PRO A 112 -8.28 -12.99 -5.08
CA PRO A 112 -9.38 -12.46 -5.91
C PRO A 112 -10.51 -11.80 -5.10
N GLU A 113 -10.72 -12.23 -3.87
CA GLU A 113 -11.75 -11.68 -2.97
C GLU A 113 -11.29 -10.40 -2.24
N SER A 114 -10.01 -10.07 -2.29
CA SER A 114 -9.46 -8.93 -1.60
C SER A 114 -9.73 -7.61 -2.34
N LYS A 115 -9.73 -6.52 -1.59
CA LYS A 115 -9.86 -5.17 -2.15
C LYS A 115 -8.49 -4.53 -2.29
N TYR A 116 -8.35 -3.62 -3.26
CA TYR A 116 -7.14 -2.80 -3.36
C TYR A 116 -7.45 -1.35 -3.68
N ILE A 117 -6.53 -0.49 -3.28
CA ILE A 117 -6.51 0.94 -3.61
C ILE A 117 -5.15 1.24 -4.23
N ILE A 118 -5.12 2.01 -5.30
CA ILE A 118 -3.89 2.48 -5.93
C ILE A 118 -3.56 3.85 -5.36
N ILE A 119 -2.31 4.04 -4.99
CA ILE A 119 -1.81 5.28 -4.39
C ILE A 119 -0.73 5.88 -5.30
N GLY A 120 -1.00 7.05 -5.87
CA GLY A 120 0.02 7.90 -6.49
C GLY A 120 0.67 8.75 -5.42
N ASN A 121 1.92 8.47 -5.11
CA ASN A 121 2.69 9.15 -4.07
C ASN A 121 3.65 10.19 -4.65
N LYS A 122 4.17 11.08 -3.79
CA LYS A 122 5.13 12.16 -4.13
C LYS A 122 4.54 13.24 -5.05
N ASP A 123 3.28 13.56 -4.86
CA ASP A 123 2.58 14.60 -5.63
C ASP A 123 3.11 16.03 -5.35
N ASP A 124 3.85 16.21 -4.25
CA ASP A 124 4.58 17.43 -3.89
C ASP A 124 5.78 17.71 -4.80
N LEU A 125 6.33 16.69 -5.45
CA LEU A 125 7.46 16.84 -6.36
C LEU A 125 7.00 17.21 -7.77
N LYS A 126 7.93 17.75 -8.58
CA LYS A 126 7.66 18.04 -9.98
C LYS A 126 7.29 16.74 -10.73
N ASN A 127 6.02 16.59 -11.06
CA ASN A 127 5.50 15.40 -11.71
C ASN A 127 6.05 15.27 -13.13
N LYS A 128 6.47 14.05 -13.48
CA LYS A 128 6.87 13.69 -14.85
C LYS A 128 5.74 13.00 -15.61
N ILE A 129 4.73 12.52 -14.88
CA ILE A 129 3.58 11.83 -15.46
C ILE A 129 2.55 12.87 -15.90
N ASP A 130 2.16 12.82 -17.17
CA ASP A 130 1.15 13.72 -17.74
C ASP A 130 -0.21 13.54 -17.03
N GLU A 131 -0.84 14.66 -16.71
CA GLU A 131 -2.15 14.67 -16.04
C GLU A 131 -3.22 13.93 -16.86
N LYS A 132 -3.13 13.93 -18.18
CA LYS A 132 -4.03 13.16 -19.06
C LYS A 132 -3.90 11.65 -18.82
N ILE A 133 -2.69 11.16 -18.61
CA ILE A 133 -2.44 9.74 -18.28
C ILE A 133 -3.08 9.40 -16.94
N ILE A 134 -2.87 10.24 -15.94
CA ILE A 134 -3.45 10.07 -14.61
C ILE A 134 -4.99 10.08 -14.66
N ASN A 135 -5.58 10.99 -15.43
CA ASN A 135 -7.03 11.07 -15.58
C ASN A 135 -7.62 9.84 -16.30
N ASN A 136 -6.92 9.31 -17.30
CA ASN A 136 -7.31 8.05 -17.94
C ASN A 136 -7.28 6.88 -16.96
N ILE A 137 -6.25 6.81 -16.11
CA ILE A 137 -6.15 5.78 -15.07
C ILE A 137 -7.27 5.93 -14.05
N LYS A 138 -7.58 7.14 -13.59
CA LYS A 138 -8.71 7.40 -12.69
C LYS A 138 -10.03 6.92 -13.29
N PHE A 139 -10.24 7.15 -14.59
CA PHE A 139 -11.42 6.68 -15.31
C PHE A 139 -11.51 5.15 -15.36
N ILE A 140 -10.42 4.47 -15.72
CA ILE A 140 -10.34 3.01 -15.81
C ILE A 140 -10.53 2.37 -14.43
N LEU A 141 -9.92 2.92 -13.40
CA LEU A 141 -9.89 2.35 -12.05
C LEU A 141 -11.12 2.69 -11.19
N LYS A 142 -12.08 3.45 -11.72
CA LYS A 142 -13.38 3.75 -11.08
C LYS A 142 -13.27 4.05 -9.57
N LYS A 143 -12.54 5.09 -9.19
CA LYS A 143 -12.33 5.54 -7.79
C LYS A 143 -11.36 4.69 -6.93
N LYS A 144 -10.61 3.78 -7.51
CA LYS A 144 -9.57 3.04 -6.76
C LYS A 144 -8.23 3.78 -6.66
N LEU A 145 -8.10 4.96 -7.28
CA LEU A 145 -6.87 5.77 -7.25
C LEU A 145 -6.97 6.88 -6.21
N LEU A 146 -6.00 6.92 -5.31
CA LEU A 146 -5.75 7.99 -4.34
C LEU A 146 -4.40 8.66 -4.65
N ILE A 147 -4.35 9.98 -4.66
CA ILE A 147 -3.11 10.73 -4.85
C ILE A 147 -2.70 11.32 -3.50
N LEU A 148 -1.46 11.10 -3.11
CA LEU A 148 -0.92 11.54 -1.83
C LEU A 148 0.35 12.37 -2.00
N SER A 149 0.50 13.35 -1.11
CA SER A 149 1.73 14.04 -0.80
C SER A 149 2.00 13.84 0.69
N LEU A 150 3.14 13.26 1.02
CA LEU A 150 3.53 12.98 2.41
C LEU A 150 4.69 13.92 2.77
N ASN A 151 4.39 15.21 2.92
CA ASN A 151 5.31 16.22 3.44
C ASN A 151 5.44 16.13 4.97
#